data_2e302aa7e69dadb9ae23d22ee5164499
#
_entry.id   2e302aa7e69dadb9ae23d22ee5164499
#
_cell.length_a   1.000
_cell.length_b   1.000
_cell.length_c   1.000
_cell.angle_alpha   90.00
_cell.angle_beta   90.00
_cell.angle_gamma   90.00
#
_symmetry.space_group_name_H-M   'P 1'
#
loop_
_entity.id
_entity.type
_entity.pdbx_description
1 polymer ?
#
loop_
_entity_poly.entity_id
_entity_poly.type
_entity_poly.pdbx_seq_one_letter_code
_entity_poly.pdbx_strand_id
1 'polypeptide(L)'
;MTSPPRAARRGRSRSTRWGPSSWRGARRLAPLALPAYRALTAVWAQSQADAERLQDLGAPVRGVFGNLKFDVVPEPAQIEMGQRWRMLAGRPVVMLASSREGAEALWLEFFKSKRPVGQSDQAQAASKSIANISQPEVQWLIVPRHPNRFDEVARLLQDAGLRVARRSAWQGGVPVAADVWLGDSMGEMAAYYTLADVVLLGGSFAPLGGQNLIEAAACGCPVVVGPHTFNFAEATELACEAGAAWRTPGLPAAVDKALALVQHPHDLEKARAAATAFAQAHRGAARATARQVADLLGVAASSAKD
;
A
#
# COMPACT_ATOMS: atom_id res chain seq x y z
N MET A 1 24.16 -27.05 -46.32
CA MET A 1 24.65 -26.40 -45.09
C MET A 1 23.64 -25.35 -44.70
N THR A 2 22.68 -25.71 -43.86
CA THR A 2 21.60 -24.81 -43.37
C THR A 2 21.98 -24.28 -42.01
N SER A 3 22.07 -22.95 -41.91
CA SER A 3 22.38 -22.25 -40.65
C SER A 3 21.23 -22.44 -39.63
N PRO A 4 21.54 -22.59 -38.34
CA PRO A 4 20.50 -22.76 -37.32
C PRO A 4 19.77 -21.44 -37.04
N PRO A 5 18.51 -21.49 -36.58
CA PRO A 5 17.71 -20.32 -36.30
C PRO A 5 18.28 -19.55 -35.09
N ARG A 6 18.31 -18.22 -35.22
CA ARG A 6 18.72 -17.30 -34.14
C ARG A 6 17.86 -17.50 -32.93
N ALA A 7 18.48 -17.84 -31.79
CA ALA A 7 17.85 -17.94 -30.50
C ALA A 7 17.06 -16.66 -30.17
N ALA A 8 15.79 -16.83 -29.85
CA ALA A 8 14.90 -15.77 -29.37
C ALA A 8 15.54 -15.10 -28.13
N ARG A 9 15.86 -13.83 -28.24
CA ARG A 9 16.30 -13.04 -27.10
C ARG A 9 15.18 -13.00 -26.05
N ARG A 10 15.42 -13.59 -24.89
CA ARG A 10 14.53 -13.53 -23.73
C ARG A 10 14.23 -12.06 -23.42
N GLY A 11 13.02 -11.63 -23.69
CA GLY A 11 12.51 -10.32 -23.34
C GLY A 11 12.46 -10.17 -21.82
N ARG A 12 13.26 -9.25 -21.26
CA ARG A 12 13.11 -8.85 -19.87
C ARG A 12 11.97 -7.84 -19.81
N SER A 13 10.82 -8.24 -19.26
CA SER A 13 9.78 -7.29 -18.89
C SER A 13 10.27 -6.53 -17.64
N ARG A 14 10.66 -5.28 -17.80
CA ARG A 14 10.84 -4.35 -16.68
C ARG A 14 9.72 -3.32 -16.76
N SER A 15 8.86 -3.27 -15.75
CA SER A 15 7.98 -2.13 -15.54
C SER A 15 8.84 -0.96 -15.03
N THR A 16 9.39 -0.20 -15.93
CA THR A 16 10.13 1.03 -15.60
C THR A 16 9.21 2.21 -15.80
N ARG A 17 9.06 3.00 -14.73
CA ARG A 17 8.33 4.26 -14.78
C ARG A 17 9.07 5.26 -15.66
N TRP A 18 8.48 5.63 -16.79
CA TRP A 18 9.00 6.63 -17.69
C TRP A 18 8.50 8.03 -17.28
N GLY A 19 9.12 8.61 -16.24
CA GLY A 19 8.82 9.98 -15.87
C GLY A 19 9.43 11.02 -16.82
N PRO A 20 9.02 12.30 -16.74
CA PRO A 20 9.55 13.38 -17.58
C PRO A 20 11.08 13.52 -17.54
N SER A 21 11.73 13.12 -16.44
CA SER A 21 13.19 13.11 -16.29
C SER A 21 13.86 12.02 -17.12
N SER A 22 13.29 10.81 -17.17
CA SER A 22 13.80 9.68 -17.97
C SER A 22 13.68 9.97 -19.46
N TRP A 23 12.58 10.55 -19.90
CA TRP A 23 12.36 10.96 -21.29
C TRP A 23 13.34 12.07 -21.72
N ARG A 24 13.55 13.11 -20.89
CA ARG A 24 14.55 14.16 -21.16
C ARG A 24 15.97 13.59 -21.21
N GLY A 25 16.30 12.64 -20.35
CA GLY A 25 17.59 11.91 -20.39
C GLY A 25 17.77 11.13 -21.67
N ALA A 26 16.75 10.37 -22.11
CA ALA A 26 16.77 9.62 -23.35
C ALA A 26 16.91 10.52 -24.60
N ARG A 27 16.24 11.69 -24.62
CA ARG A 27 16.39 12.68 -25.70
C ARG A 27 17.79 13.30 -25.75
N ARG A 28 18.42 13.55 -24.62
CA ARG A 28 19.83 14.02 -24.58
C ARG A 28 20.81 13.00 -25.15
N LEU A 29 20.50 11.70 -25.02
CA LEU A 29 21.26 10.59 -25.56
C LEU A 29 20.59 9.99 -26.81
N ALA A 30 19.90 10.81 -27.59
CA ALA A 30 19.13 10.36 -28.76
C ALA A 30 19.90 9.46 -29.72
N PRO A 31 21.19 9.72 -30.09
CA PRO A 31 21.94 8.85 -30.99
C PRO A 31 22.03 7.39 -30.49
N LEU A 32 22.05 7.18 -29.17
CA LEU A 32 22.13 5.85 -28.57
C LEU A 32 20.72 5.29 -28.25
N ALA A 33 19.81 6.16 -27.78
CA ALA A 33 18.49 5.77 -27.32
C ALA A 33 17.55 5.41 -28.48
N LEU A 34 17.47 6.22 -29.54
CA LEU A 34 16.55 6.02 -30.66
C LEU A 34 16.72 4.65 -31.35
N PRO A 35 17.95 4.20 -31.69
CA PRO A 35 18.12 2.86 -32.28
C PRO A 35 17.68 1.75 -31.35
N ALA A 36 17.91 1.89 -30.04
CA ALA A 36 17.49 0.90 -29.04
C ALA A 36 15.96 0.81 -28.91
N TYR A 37 15.25 1.96 -28.91
CA TYR A 37 13.80 1.97 -28.89
C TYR A 37 13.16 1.45 -30.17
N ARG A 38 13.71 1.79 -31.33
CA ARG A 38 13.26 1.29 -32.63
C ARG A 38 13.47 -0.21 -32.80
N ALA A 39 14.46 -0.78 -32.11
CA ALA A 39 14.74 -2.22 -32.12
C ALA A 39 13.80 -3.07 -31.27
N LEU A 40 12.89 -2.46 -30.49
CA LEU A 40 11.88 -3.19 -29.74
C LEU A 40 10.83 -3.77 -30.69
N THR A 41 10.35 -4.97 -30.40
CA THR A 41 9.30 -5.64 -31.19
C THR A 41 7.92 -5.02 -30.94
N ALA A 42 7.63 -4.71 -29.69
CA ALA A 42 6.39 -4.05 -29.26
C ALA A 42 6.57 -3.41 -27.88
N VAL A 43 5.77 -2.39 -27.60
CA VAL A 43 5.69 -1.70 -26.32
C VAL A 43 4.23 -1.49 -25.96
N TRP A 44 3.86 -1.79 -24.73
CA TRP A 44 2.57 -1.43 -24.14
C TRP A 44 2.82 -0.44 -23.00
N ALA A 45 2.24 0.74 -23.12
CA ALA A 45 2.43 1.81 -22.17
C ALA A 45 1.49 1.69 -20.96
N GLN A 46 1.88 2.30 -19.84
CA GLN A 46 1.05 2.38 -18.65
C GLN A 46 -0.03 3.47 -18.79
N SER A 47 0.32 4.59 -19.40
CA SER A 47 -0.56 5.73 -19.61
C SER A 47 -0.45 6.27 -21.02
N GLN A 48 -1.40 7.08 -21.45
CA GLN A 48 -1.37 7.76 -22.74
C GLN A 48 -0.12 8.66 -22.85
N ALA A 49 0.20 9.39 -21.78
CA ALA A 49 1.39 10.24 -21.73
C ALA A 49 2.71 9.45 -21.86
N ASP A 50 2.78 8.22 -21.33
CA ASP A 50 3.93 7.35 -21.53
C ASP A 50 3.98 6.81 -22.96
N ALA A 51 2.84 6.48 -23.56
CA ALA A 51 2.73 6.06 -24.95
C ALA A 51 3.32 7.12 -25.89
N GLU A 52 2.91 8.37 -25.75
CA GLU A 52 3.40 9.50 -26.53
C GLU A 52 4.90 9.70 -26.39
N ARG A 53 5.42 9.68 -25.14
CA ARG A 53 6.89 9.79 -24.89
C ARG A 53 7.70 8.67 -25.51
N LEU A 54 7.16 7.45 -25.49
CA LEU A 54 7.79 6.28 -26.08
C LEU A 54 7.75 6.32 -27.61
N GLN A 55 6.63 6.80 -28.20
CA GLN A 55 6.50 7.03 -29.64
C GLN A 55 7.49 8.09 -30.13
N ASP A 56 7.67 9.19 -29.37
CA ASP A 56 8.66 10.24 -29.68
C ASP A 56 10.09 9.68 -29.73
N LEU A 57 10.39 8.62 -28.98
CA LEU A 57 11.67 7.91 -29.02
C LEU A 57 11.72 6.83 -30.11
N GLY A 58 10.66 6.69 -30.90
CA GLY A 58 10.57 5.74 -32.01
C GLY A 58 10.21 4.32 -31.57
N ALA A 59 9.73 4.11 -30.34
CA ALA A 59 9.28 2.81 -29.88
C ALA A 59 7.98 2.38 -30.58
N PRO A 60 7.81 1.10 -30.96
CA PRO A 60 6.61 0.58 -31.59
C PRO A 60 5.51 0.34 -30.53
N VAL A 61 4.87 1.43 -30.08
CA VAL A 61 3.79 1.36 -29.11
C VAL A 61 2.56 0.73 -29.75
N ARG A 62 2.08 -0.38 -29.16
CA ARG A 62 0.94 -1.19 -29.64
C ARG A 62 -0.35 -0.91 -28.86
N GLY A 63 -0.24 -0.28 -27.68
CA GLY A 63 -1.42 0.06 -26.88
C GLY A 63 -1.07 0.61 -25.50
N VAL A 64 -2.10 1.02 -24.78
CA VAL A 64 -2.06 1.49 -23.39
C VAL A 64 -2.89 0.51 -22.56
N PHE A 65 -2.26 -0.21 -21.64
CA PHE A 65 -2.91 -1.28 -20.87
C PHE A 65 -3.01 -0.98 -19.38
N GLY A 66 -2.49 0.16 -18.93
CA GLY A 66 -2.46 0.51 -17.53
C GLY A 66 -1.22 -0.02 -16.80
N ASN A 67 -1.21 0.14 -15.51
CA ASN A 67 -0.07 -0.20 -14.66
C ASN A 67 -0.26 -1.60 -14.06
N LEU A 68 0.67 -2.50 -14.34
CA LEU A 68 0.70 -3.89 -13.81
C LEU A 68 0.62 -3.97 -12.28
N LYS A 69 0.97 -2.90 -11.56
CA LYS A 69 0.86 -2.85 -10.10
C LYS A 69 -0.58 -2.92 -9.59
N PHE A 70 -1.57 -2.60 -10.43
CA PHE A 70 -2.98 -2.69 -10.08
C PHE A 70 -3.54 -4.13 -10.12
N ASP A 71 -2.82 -5.05 -10.74
CA ASP A 71 -3.23 -6.47 -10.82
C ASP A 71 -2.90 -7.27 -9.55
N VAL A 72 -2.87 -6.59 -8.42
CA VAL A 72 -2.74 -7.24 -7.11
C VAL A 72 -4.03 -7.97 -6.77
N VAL A 73 -3.92 -9.26 -6.54
CA VAL A 73 -5.01 -10.09 -6.03
C VAL A 73 -4.61 -10.55 -4.64
N PRO A 74 -5.30 -10.06 -3.59
CA PRO A 74 -5.03 -10.54 -2.23
C PRO A 74 -5.36 -12.03 -2.13
N GLU A 75 -4.56 -12.78 -1.37
CA GLU A 75 -4.78 -14.20 -1.16
C GLU A 75 -6.07 -14.43 -0.33
N PRO A 76 -7.01 -15.26 -0.79
CA PRO A 76 -8.30 -15.48 -0.11
C PRO A 76 -8.15 -15.90 1.35
N ALA A 77 -7.20 -16.79 1.65
CA ALA A 77 -6.94 -17.25 3.02
C ALA A 77 -6.51 -16.10 3.96
N GLN A 78 -5.75 -15.11 3.45
CA GLN A 78 -5.40 -13.93 4.24
C GLN A 78 -6.58 -12.99 4.45
N ILE A 79 -7.45 -12.83 3.45
CA ILE A 79 -8.69 -12.06 3.60
C ILE A 79 -9.56 -12.68 4.68
N GLU A 80 -9.81 -13.99 4.64
CA GLU A 80 -10.58 -14.70 5.66
C GLU A 80 -9.95 -14.57 7.06
N MET A 81 -8.64 -14.66 7.15
CA MET A 81 -7.90 -14.48 8.40
C MET A 81 -8.08 -13.06 8.95
N GLY A 82 -7.90 -12.05 8.12
CA GLY A 82 -8.08 -10.64 8.49
C GLY A 82 -9.51 -10.32 8.92
N GLN A 83 -10.52 -10.87 8.23
CA GLN A 83 -11.94 -10.73 8.60
C GLN A 83 -12.23 -11.33 9.98
N ARG A 84 -11.71 -12.54 10.25
CA ARG A 84 -11.85 -13.17 11.58
C ARG A 84 -11.22 -12.30 12.67
N TRP A 85 -10.03 -11.76 12.45
CA TRP A 85 -9.37 -10.85 13.38
C TRP A 85 -10.18 -9.58 13.59
N ARG A 86 -10.74 -9.03 12.50
CA ARG A 86 -11.57 -7.82 12.56
C ARG A 86 -12.83 -8.01 13.43
N MET A 87 -13.50 -9.16 13.31
CA MET A 87 -14.64 -9.51 14.16
C MET A 87 -14.25 -9.63 15.63
N LEU A 88 -13.06 -10.15 15.93
CA LEU A 88 -12.57 -10.32 17.30
C LEU A 88 -12.01 -9.04 17.92
N ALA A 89 -11.67 -8.03 17.12
CA ALA A 89 -11.04 -6.79 17.58
C ALA A 89 -11.94 -5.98 18.53
N GLY A 90 -13.26 -6.05 18.36
CA GLY A 90 -14.25 -5.39 19.21
C GLY A 90 -14.25 -3.86 19.18
N ARG A 91 -13.31 -3.25 18.48
CA ARG A 91 -13.13 -1.80 18.33
C ARG A 91 -12.47 -1.48 16.96
N PRO A 92 -12.58 -0.22 16.47
CA PRO A 92 -11.93 0.16 15.22
C PRO A 92 -10.42 -0.03 15.28
N VAL A 93 -9.83 -0.45 14.15
CA VAL A 93 -8.39 -0.69 14.01
C VAL A 93 -7.78 0.33 13.04
N VAL A 94 -6.83 1.13 13.52
CA VAL A 94 -6.03 2.05 12.70
C VAL A 94 -4.63 1.50 12.57
N MET A 95 -4.16 1.33 11.33
CA MET A 95 -2.89 0.70 11.03
C MET A 95 -1.86 1.73 10.54
N LEU A 96 -0.65 1.73 11.12
CA LEU A 96 0.53 2.34 10.52
C LEU A 96 1.29 1.27 9.74
N ALA A 97 1.07 1.23 8.43
CA ALA A 97 1.60 0.20 7.55
C ALA A 97 2.97 0.54 7.01
N SER A 98 3.85 -0.45 6.94
CA SER A 98 5.19 -0.32 6.36
C SER A 98 5.97 0.88 6.93
N SER A 99 5.93 1.04 8.25
CA SER A 99 6.60 2.14 8.93
C SER A 99 8.13 2.09 8.73
N ARG A 100 8.74 3.25 8.68
CA ARG A 100 10.18 3.47 8.46
C ARG A 100 10.76 4.22 9.65
N GLU A 101 12.10 4.29 9.71
CA GLU A 101 12.81 5.00 10.77
C GLU A 101 12.19 6.39 11.02
N GLY A 102 11.93 6.72 12.27
CA GLY A 102 11.32 7.97 12.71
C GLY A 102 9.79 8.02 12.66
N ALA A 103 9.12 7.19 11.85
CA ALA A 103 7.67 7.22 11.76
C ALA A 103 6.99 6.75 13.05
N GLU A 104 7.53 5.73 13.69
CA GLU A 104 7.02 5.20 14.96
C GLU A 104 7.25 6.17 16.13
N ALA A 105 8.39 6.87 16.13
CA ALA A 105 8.67 7.91 17.12
C ALA A 105 7.71 9.08 16.98
N LEU A 106 7.46 9.58 15.76
CA LEU A 106 6.48 10.64 15.50
C LEU A 106 5.05 10.21 15.88
N TRP A 107 4.67 8.96 15.60
CA TRP A 107 3.40 8.42 16.04
C TRP A 107 3.30 8.39 17.57
N LEU A 108 4.37 7.97 18.23
CA LEU A 108 4.43 7.89 19.69
C LEU A 108 4.36 9.26 20.35
N GLU A 109 5.02 10.28 19.82
CA GLU A 109 4.90 11.67 20.28
C GLU A 109 3.46 12.16 20.18
N PHE A 110 2.81 11.95 19.04
CA PHE A 110 1.40 12.28 18.86
C PHE A 110 0.53 11.52 19.86
N PHE A 111 0.74 10.22 20.00
CA PHE A 111 -0.03 9.38 20.92
C PHE A 111 0.08 9.84 22.37
N LYS A 112 1.29 10.23 22.82
CA LYS A 112 1.52 10.79 24.15
C LYS A 112 0.86 12.15 24.33
N SER A 113 0.87 13.01 23.32
CA SER A 113 0.27 14.35 23.38
C SER A 113 -1.25 14.33 23.53
N LYS A 114 -1.91 13.25 23.09
CA LYS A 114 -3.37 13.07 23.19
C LYS A 114 -3.81 12.34 24.48
N ARG A 115 -2.87 11.78 25.26
CA ARG A 115 -3.20 11.24 26.59
C ARG A 115 -3.39 12.40 27.57
N PRO A 116 -4.47 12.43 28.36
CA PRO A 116 -4.65 13.46 29.39
C PRO A 116 -3.48 13.40 30.37
N VAL A 117 -2.85 14.55 30.60
CA VAL A 117 -1.81 14.74 31.63
C VAL A 117 -2.49 14.52 32.98
N GLY A 118 -2.24 13.39 33.67
CA GLY A 118 -2.79 13.15 35.01
C GLY A 118 -3.00 11.69 35.41
N GLN A 119 -2.69 10.72 34.58
CA GLN A 119 -2.70 9.31 35.02
C GLN A 119 -1.28 8.83 35.29
N SER A 120 -0.67 9.33 36.36
CA SER A 120 0.46 8.70 37.03
C SER A 120 0.00 7.39 37.68
N ASP A 121 0.90 6.44 37.78
CA ASP A 121 0.82 5.03 38.12
C ASP A 121 0.02 4.57 39.34
N GLN A 122 -0.82 5.39 39.97
CA GLN A 122 -1.58 5.08 41.18
C GLN A 122 -3.08 4.85 41.02
N ALA A 123 -3.63 4.96 39.78
CA ALA A 123 -5.07 4.82 39.57
C ALA A 123 -5.50 3.49 38.91
N GLN A 124 -4.68 2.44 38.94
CA GLN A 124 -5.01 1.15 38.33
C GLN A 124 -6.02 0.30 39.11
N ALA A 125 -6.45 0.71 40.29
CA ALA A 125 -7.30 -0.11 41.18
C ALA A 125 -8.70 0.44 41.47
N ALA A 126 -9.04 1.65 41.12
CA ALA A 126 -10.38 2.19 41.46
C ALA A 126 -10.83 3.21 40.45
N SER A 127 -11.71 2.86 39.60
CA SER A 127 -12.77 3.64 39.03
C SER A 127 -13.17 3.21 37.63
N LYS A 128 -14.05 2.24 37.53
CA LYS A 128 -15.10 2.24 36.53
C LYS A 128 -16.05 3.38 36.90
N SER A 129 -15.81 4.58 36.45
CA SER A 129 -16.81 5.65 36.55
C SER A 129 -16.58 6.66 35.44
N ILE A 130 -17.44 6.59 34.44
CA ILE A 130 -18.17 7.66 33.74
C ILE A 130 -17.40 8.94 33.49
N ALA A 131 -17.36 9.28 32.19
CA ALA A 131 -17.08 10.58 31.57
C ALA A 131 -15.66 10.83 31.13
N ASN A 132 -15.36 10.36 29.91
CA ASN A 132 -14.98 11.31 28.86
C ASN A 132 -15.26 10.66 27.50
N ILE A 133 -16.43 10.94 26.98
CA ILE A 133 -16.84 10.66 25.59
C ILE A 133 -16.08 11.65 24.73
N SER A 134 -14.94 11.26 24.16
CA SER A 134 -14.38 12.07 23.09
C SER A 134 -13.34 11.42 22.17
N GLN A 135 -12.99 10.14 22.34
CA GLN A 135 -12.34 9.43 21.22
C GLN A 135 -12.79 7.96 21.25
N PRO A 136 -13.20 7.38 20.10
CA PRO A 136 -13.41 5.95 20.06
C PRO A 136 -12.09 5.31 20.44
N GLU A 137 -12.13 4.37 21.39
CA GLU A 137 -10.96 3.53 21.69
C GLU A 137 -10.59 2.78 20.43
N VAL A 138 -9.60 3.27 19.71
CA VAL A 138 -9.07 2.58 18.54
C VAL A 138 -7.99 1.61 18.96
N GLN A 139 -7.91 0.49 18.28
CA GLN A 139 -6.77 -0.40 18.33
C GLN A 139 -5.72 0.06 17.32
N TRP A 140 -4.52 0.29 17.80
CA TRP A 140 -3.39 0.58 16.94
C TRP A 140 -2.71 -0.71 16.49
N LEU A 141 -2.44 -0.80 15.17
CA LEU A 141 -1.61 -1.84 14.57
C LEU A 141 -0.42 -1.17 13.87
N ILE A 142 0.79 -1.49 14.30
CA ILE A 142 2.02 -0.98 13.68
C ILE A 142 2.73 -2.14 12.97
N VAL A 143 3.00 -1.96 11.67
CA VAL A 143 3.70 -2.96 10.86
C VAL A 143 4.96 -2.33 10.27
N PRO A 144 6.15 -2.60 10.82
CA PRO A 144 7.40 -2.09 10.28
C PRO A 144 7.70 -2.68 8.88
N ARG A 145 8.32 -1.88 8.02
CA ARG A 145 8.66 -2.27 6.64
C ARG A 145 9.68 -3.40 6.56
N HIS A 146 10.61 -3.45 7.49
CA HIS A 146 11.74 -4.36 7.45
C HIS A 146 11.78 -5.25 8.70
N PRO A 147 11.99 -6.58 8.55
CA PRO A 147 12.00 -7.52 9.68
C PRO A 147 13.05 -7.21 10.74
N ASN A 148 14.21 -6.69 10.34
CA ASN A 148 15.29 -6.31 11.27
C ASN A 148 14.89 -5.18 12.25
N ARG A 149 13.76 -4.50 12.01
CA ARG A 149 13.24 -3.45 12.89
C ARG A 149 12.17 -3.93 13.87
N PHE A 150 11.70 -5.17 13.76
CA PHE A 150 10.61 -5.65 14.60
C PHE A 150 10.94 -5.54 16.11
N ASP A 151 12.13 -5.96 16.51
CA ASP A 151 12.56 -5.91 17.92
C ASP A 151 12.87 -4.47 18.38
N GLU A 152 13.40 -3.64 17.50
CA GLU A 152 13.65 -2.22 17.77
C GLU A 152 12.32 -1.50 18.06
N VAL A 153 11.33 -1.68 17.19
CA VAL A 153 10.02 -1.04 17.34
C VAL A 153 9.26 -1.59 18.55
N ALA A 154 9.35 -2.90 18.83
CA ALA A 154 8.77 -3.47 20.03
C ALA A 154 9.32 -2.81 21.29
N ARG A 155 10.67 -2.68 21.40
CA ARG A 155 11.32 -2.02 22.53
C ARG A 155 10.94 -0.56 22.63
N LEU A 156 10.97 0.21 21.53
CA LEU A 156 10.57 1.61 21.51
C LEU A 156 9.17 1.84 22.12
N LEU A 157 8.22 0.98 21.77
CA LEU A 157 6.85 1.07 22.28
C LEU A 157 6.74 0.65 23.73
N GLN A 158 7.44 -0.42 24.14
CA GLN A 158 7.49 -0.92 25.52
C GLN A 158 8.16 0.07 26.47
N ASP A 159 9.29 0.68 26.05
CA ASP A 159 10.00 1.72 26.82
C ASP A 159 9.14 2.99 27.00
N ALA A 160 8.18 3.20 26.13
CA ALA A 160 7.17 4.25 26.28
C ALA A 160 6.00 3.85 27.20
N GLY A 161 6.06 2.69 27.85
CA GLY A 161 5.04 2.20 28.78
C GLY A 161 3.80 1.59 28.13
N LEU A 162 3.86 1.21 26.83
CA LEU A 162 2.74 0.60 26.11
C LEU A 162 2.77 -0.93 26.23
N ARG A 163 1.58 -1.53 26.39
CA ARG A 163 1.41 -2.98 26.31
C ARG A 163 1.39 -3.40 24.85
N VAL A 164 2.49 -4.00 24.39
CA VAL A 164 2.67 -4.42 23.01
C VAL A 164 2.39 -5.91 22.85
N ALA A 165 1.49 -6.26 21.95
CA ALA A 165 1.24 -7.65 21.57
C ALA A 165 1.78 -7.89 20.15
N ARG A 166 2.80 -8.74 20.05
CA ARG A 166 3.42 -9.14 18.79
C ARG A 166 2.56 -10.17 18.07
N ARG A 167 2.39 -10.01 16.75
CA ARG A 167 1.62 -10.95 15.93
C ARG A 167 2.18 -12.38 16.00
N SER A 168 3.48 -12.53 16.04
CA SER A 168 4.16 -13.83 16.16
C SER A 168 3.78 -14.61 17.41
N ALA A 169 3.26 -13.95 18.43
CA ALA A 169 2.83 -14.56 19.69
C ALA A 169 1.30 -14.75 19.81
N TRP A 170 0.51 -14.42 18.79
CA TRP A 170 -0.95 -14.58 18.86
C TRP A 170 -1.35 -16.06 18.81
N GLN A 171 -2.18 -16.48 19.76
CA GLN A 171 -2.70 -17.83 19.87
C GLN A 171 -4.19 -17.84 19.50
N GLY A 172 -4.49 -18.04 18.22
CA GLY A 172 -5.87 -18.26 17.75
C GLY A 172 -6.76 -17.01 17.61
N GLY A 173 -6.36 -15.84 18.12
CA GLY A 173 -7.14 -14.60 18.05
C GLY A 173 -6.32 -13.35 18.34
N VAL A 174 -6.98 -12.18 18.28
CA VAL A 174 -6.35 -10.88 18.55
C VAL A 174 -6.31 -10.59 20.06
N PRO A 175 -5.19 -10.12 20.63
CA PRO A 175 -5.07 -9.80 22.05
C PRO A 175 -5.75 -8.45 22.36
N VAL A 176 -6.98 -8.48 22.88
CA VAL A 176 -7.80 -7.29 23.16
C VAL A 176 -7.25 -6.38 24.26
N ALA A 177 -6.40 -6.90 25.14
CA ALA A 177 -5.83 -6.13 26.26
C ALA A 177 -4.58 -5.32 25.92
N ALA A 178 -4.07 -5.41 24.69
CA ALA A 178 -2.91 -4.65 24.25
C ALA A 178 -3.25 -3.22 23.85
N ASP A 179 -2.32 -2.28 24.11
CA ASP A 179 -2.43 -0.90 23.63
C ASP A 179 -2.07 -0.81 22.15
N VAL A 180 -1.07 -1.60 21.73
CA VAL A 180 -0.59 -1.67 20.35
C VAL A 180 -0.37 -3.11 19.92
N TRP A 181 -0.84 -3.45 18.75
CA TRP A 181 -0.46 -4.66 18.05
C TRP A 181 0.75 -4.38 17.14
N LEU A 182 1.77 -5.21 17.23
CA LEU A 182 2.93 -5.15 16.35
C LEU A 182 2.86 -6.29 15.33
N GLY A 183 2.72 -5.93 14.06
CA GLY A 183 2.77 -6.88 12.96
C GLY A 183 4.21 -7.24 12.62
N ASP A 184 4.73 -8.25 13.27
CA ASP A 184 6.11 -8.75 13.16
C ASP A 184 6.19 -10.07 12.40
N SER A 185 5.32 -10.25 11.41
CA SER A 185 5.32 -11.39 10.50
C SER A 185 5.54 -10.96 9.06
N MET A 186 6.01 -11.89 8.23
CA MET A 186 6.20 -11.68 6.81
C MET A 186 5.07 -12.36 6.01
N GLY A 187 4.70 -11.71 4.89
CA GLY A 187 3.74 -12.31 3.95
C GLY A 187 2.26 -12.20 4.38
N GLU A 188 1.92 -11.49 5.46
CA GLU A 188 0.54 -11.36 5.99
C GLU A 188 -0.09 -9.97 5.75
N MET A 189 0.44 -9.18 4.81
CA MET A 189 -0.04 -7.81 4.61
C MET A 189 -1.51 -7.71 4.22
N ALA A 190 -2.02 -8.65 3.41
CA ALA A 190 -3.43 -8.65 3.04
C ALA A 190 -4.34 -8.92 4.24
N ALA A 191 -3.94 -9.78 5.18
CA ALA A 191 -4.67 -9.99 6.43
C ALA A 191 -4.65 -8.74 7.32
N TYR A 192 -3.52 -8.05 7.42
CA TYR A 192 -3.43 -6.79 8.17
C TYR A 192 -4.28 -5.68 7.55
N TYR A 193 -4.27 -5.52 6.23
CA TYR A 193 -5.14 -4.55 5.56
C TYR A 193 -6.62 -4.87 5.73
N THR A 194 -6.99 -6.16 5.70
CA THR A 194 -8.37 -6.60 5.92
C THR A 194 -8.82 -6.41 7.38
N LEU A 195 -7.90 -6.59 8.34
CA LEU A 195 -8.14 -6.31 9.75
C LEU A 195 -8.36 -4.82 10.02
N ALA A 196 -7.61 -3.94 9.33
CA ALA A 196 -7.62 -2.51 9.57
C ALA A 196 -8.88 -1.82 9.00
N ASP A 197 -9.36 -0.81 9.71
CA ASP A 197 -10.43 0.08 9.23
C ASP A 197 -9.88 1.19 8.35
N VAL A 198 -8.72 1.74 8.73
CA VAL A 198 -8.00 2.80 7.99
C VAL A 198 -6.51 2.54 8.10
N VAL A 199 -5.80 2.81 7.03
CA VAL A 199 -4.34 2.67 6.95
C VAL A 199 -3.67 4.04 6.83
N LEU A 200 -2.67 4.29 7.67
CA LEU A 200 -1.66 5.34 7.52
C LEU A 200 -0.47 4.71 6.77
N LEU A 201 -0.17 5.18 5.56
CA LEU A 201 0.82 4.51 4.72
C LEU A 201 2.24 5.05 4.97
N GLY A 202 3.08 4.23 5.57
CA GLY A 202 4.48 4.54 5.86
C GLY A 202 5.31 4.89 4.62
N GLY A 203 6.43 5.58 4.84
CA GLY A 203 7.28 6.08 3.77
C GLY A 203 6.70 7.26 2.98
N SER A 204 5.44 7.65 3.24
CA SER A 204 4.82 8.83 2.64
C SER A 204 4.90 10.08 3.53
N PHE A 205 5.15 9.92 4.82
CA PHE A 205 5.30 11.01 5.80
C PHE A 205 6.73 11.57 5.87
N ALA A 206 7.68 10.88 5.26
CA ALA A 206 9.07 11.31 5.05
C ALA A 206 9.40 11.22 3.54
N PRO A 207 10.48 11.86 3.04
CA PRO A 207 10.79 11.91 1.60
C PRO A 207 11.30 10.58 1.04
N LEU A 208 10.59 9.49 1.34
CA LEU A 208 10.90 8.11 0.92
C LEU A 208 10.02 7.63 -0.24
N GLY A 209 9.05 8.45 -0.69
CA GLY A 209 8.23 8.19 -1.88
C GLY A 209 6.99 7.33 -1.70
N GLY A 210 6.64 7.00 -0.46
CA GLY A 210 5.48 6.17 -0.15
C GLY A 210 5.68 4.68 -0.44
N GLN A 211 4.66 3.89 -0.14
CA GLN A 211 4.56 2.45 -0.40
C GLN A 211 3.36 2.15 -1.31
N ASN A 212 3.14 0.88 -1.62
CA ASN A 212 2.05 0.44 -2.50
C ASN A 212 0.69 0.57 -1.79
N LEU A 213 -0.10 1.58 -2.16
CA LEU A 213 -1.45 1.78 -1.62
C LEU A 213 -2.49 0.85 -2.28
N ILE A 214 -2.17 0.28 -3.43
CA ILE A 214 -3.09 -0.54 -4.22
C ILE A 214 -3.40 -1.85 -3.47
N GLU A 215 -2.44 -2.40 -2.73
CA GLU A 215 -2.63 -3.58 -1.90
C GLU A 215 -3.67 -3.35 -0.80
N ALA A 216 -3.62 -2.20 -0.13
CA ALA A 216 -4.61 -1.83 0.88
C ALA A 216 -6.00 -1.64 0.24
N ALA A 217 -6.07 -0.91 -0.88
CA ALA A 217 -7.32 -0.70 -1.61
C ALA A 217 -7.93 -2.01 -2.12
N ALA A 218 -7.10 -2.97 -2.57
CA ALA A 218 -7.54 -4.28 -3.01
C ALA A 218 -8.17 -5.12 -1.87
N CYS A 219 -7.81 -4.82 -0.61
CA CYS A 219 -8.43 -5.39 0.60
C CYS A 219 -9.62 -4.56 1.10
N GLY A 220 -10.07 -3.55 0.37
CA GLY A 220 -11.14 -2.65 0.78
C GLY A 220 -10.75 -1.71 1.93
N CYS A 221 -9.46 -1.48 2.18
CA CYS A 221 -8.98 -0.63 3.25
C CYS A 221 -8.66 0.77 2.74
N PRO A 222 -9.34 1.84 3.24
CA PRO A 222 -9.05 3.22 2.90
C PRO A 222 -7.67 3.65 3.38
N VAL A 223 -7.00 4.54 2.62
CA VAL A 223 -5.60 4.89 2.85
C VAL A 223 -5.44 6.39 3.13
N VAL A 224 -4.67 6.74 4.16
CA VAL A 224 -4.20 8.09 4.39
C VAL A 224 -2.70 8.14 4.12
N VAL A 225 -2.28 9.08 3.27
CA VAL A 225 -0.89 9.26 2.85
C VAL A 225 -0.37 10.64 3.25
N GLY A 226 0.94 10.74 3.41
CA GLY A 226 1.64 12.00 3.56
C GLY A 226 1.94 12.69 2.22
N PRO A 227 2.77 13.76 2.25
CA PRO A 227 3.09 14.55 1.06
C PRO A 227 4.00 13.83 0.05
N HIS A 228 4.73 12.80 0.49
CA HIS A 228 5.77 12.17 -0.32
C HIS A 228 5.30 10.83 -0.90
N THR A 229 4.70 10.87 -2.10
CA THR A 229 4.15 9.68 -2.77
C THR A 229 4.73 9.46 -4.18
N PHE A 230 5.92 9.99 -4.46
CA PHE A 230 6.47 10.04 -5.82
C PHE A 230 6.73 8.64 -6.44
N ASN A 231 6.88 7.56 -5.65
CA ASN A 231 6.97 6.19 -6.17
C ASN A 231 5.63 5.66 -6.67
N PHE A 232 4.51 6.24 -6.22
CA PHE A 232 3.14 5.86 -6.52
C PHE A 232 2.25 7.08 -6.82
N ALA A 233 2.83 8.18 -7.40
CA ALA A 233 2.15 9.45 -7.55
C ALA A 233 0.81 9.30 -8.31
N GLU A 234 0.84 8.70 -9.49
CA GLU A 234 -0.35 8.47 -10.33
C GLU A 234 -1.42 7.66 -9.58
N ALA A 235 -1.03 6.52 -8.99
CA ALA A 235 -1.97 5.70 -8.23
C ALA A 235 -2.55 6.44 -7.02
N THR A 236 -1.75 7.32 -6.39
CA THR A 236 -2.21 8.12 -5.25
C THR A 236 -3.21 9.18 -5.69
N GLU A 237 -2.96 9.91 -6.80
CA GLU A 237 -3.91 10.90 -7.31
C GLU A 237 -5.24 10.24 -7.67
N LEU A 238 -5.20 9.16 -8.45
CA LEU A 238 -6.39 8.41 -8.83
C LEU A 238 -7.18 7.88 -7.62
N ALA A 239 -6.48 7.39 -6.58
CA ALA A 239 -7.12 6.93 -5.36
C ALA A 239 -7.75 8.08 -4.56
N CYS A 240 -7.12 9.26 -4.53
CA CYS A 240 -7.69 10.45 -3.89
C CYS A 240 -8.93 10.96 -4.65
N GLU A 241 -8.89 11.02 -5.96
CA GLU A 241 -10.02 11.39 -6.81
C GLU A 241 -11.21 10.43 -6.64
N ALA A 242 -10.93 9.12 -6.50
CA ALA A 242 -11.94 8.10 -6.26
C ALA A 242 -12.51 8.11 -4.81
N GLY A 243 -11.94 8.89 -3.88
CA GLY A 243 -12.33 8.86 -2.46
C GLY A 243 -11.83 7.60 -1.71
N ALA A 244 -10.87 6.89 -2.27
CA ALA A 244 -10.22 5.72 -1.69
C ALA A 244 -9.01 6.08 -0.81
N ALA A 245 -8.45 7.29 -1.01
CA ALA A 245 -7.31 7.78 -0.25
C ALA A 245 -7.42 9.28 0.07
N TRP A 246 -6.67 9.74 1.07
CA TRP A 246 -6.52 11.15 1.44
C TRP A 246 -5.07 11.51 1.61
N ARG A 247 -4.67 12.65 1.04
CA ARG A 247 -3.34 13.23 1.24
C ARG A 247 -3.39 14.21 2.41
N THR A 248 -2.43 14.12 3.33
CA THR A 248 -2.31 15.00 4.49
C THR A 248 -0.91 15.63 4.56
N PRO A 249 -0.72 16.77 5.24
CA PRO A 249 0.57 17.44 5.32
C PRO A 249 1.61 16.68 6.17
N GLY A 250 1.17 15.73 7.01
CA GLY A 250 2.07 14.96 7.88
C GLY A 250 1.31 13.93 8.72
N LEU A 251 2.07 13.18 9.52
CA LEU A 251 1.53 12.08 10.30
C LEU A 251 0.47 12.52 11.34
N PRO A 252 0.62 13.64 12.08
CA PRO A 252 -0.42 14.11 13.00
C PRO A 252 -1.77 14.33 12.32
N ALA A 253 -1.79 15.04 11.20
CA ALA A 253 -3.03 15.25 10.43
C ALA A 253 -3.58 13.96 9.81
N ALA A 254 -2.70 12.99 9.50
CA ALA A 254 -3.13 11.68 9.02
C ALA A 254 -3.84 10.88 10.13
N VAL A 255 -3.33 10.93 11.34
CA VAL A 255 -3.97 10.32 12.52
C VAL A 255 -5.32 10.96 12.78
N ASP A 256 -5.41 12.29 12.81
CA ASP A 256 -6.68 13.00 13.00
C ASP A 256 -7.70 12.62 11.90
N LYS A 257 -7.27 12.51 10.63
CA LYS A 257 -8.14 12.06 9.54
C LYS A 257 -8.62 10.61 9.71
N ALA A 258 -7.73 9.70 10.12
CA ALA A 258 -8.09 8.30 10.36
C ALA A 258 -9.09 8.17 11.52
N LEU A 259 -8.85 8.89 12.62
CA LEU A 259 -9.77 8.92 13.76
C LEU A 259 -11.15 9.48 13.37
N ALA A 260 -11.19 10.55 12.58
CA ALA A 260 -12.45 11.09 12.07
C ALA A 260 -13.21 10.08 11.20
N LEU A 261 -12.53 9.30 10.35
CA LEU A 261 -13.17 8.27 9.54
C LEU A 261 -13.79 7.16 10.39
N VAL A 262 -13.07 6.66 11.39
CA VAL A 262 -13.60 5.57 12.23
C VAL A 262 -14.70 6.03 13.18
N GLN A 263 -14.81 7.33 13.46
CA GLN A 263 -15.91 7.93 14.25
C GLN A 263 -17.22 8.04 13.46
N HIS A 264 -17.14 8.02 12.11
CA HIS A 264 -18.29 8.19 11.23
C HIS A 264 -18.49 6.94 10.38
N PRO A 265 -19.23 5.93 10.86
CA PRO A 265 -19.37 4.62 10.18
C PRO A 265 -19.84 4.71 8.72
N HIS A 266 -20.73 5.67 8.42
CA HIS A 266 -21.21 5.88 7.06
C HIS A 266 -20.10 6.35 6.11
N ASP A 267 -19.25 7.29 6.55
CA ASP A 267 -18.14 7.79 5.76
C ASP A 267 -17.05 6.71 5.58
N LEU A 268 -16.83 5.91 6.63
CA LEU A 268 -15.91 4.79 6.57
C LEU A 268 -16.38 3.73 5.56
N GLU A 269 -17.67 3.36 5.57
CA GLU A 269 -18.21 2.39 4.63
C GLU A 269 -18.14 2.90 3.18
N LYS A 270 -18.46 4.17 2.96
CA LYS A 270 -18.29 4.83 1.66
C LYS A 270 -16.84 4.80 1.18
N ALA A 271 -15.90 5.05 2.09
CA ALA A 271 -14.46 5.00 1.79
C ALA A 271 -13.98 3.57 1.45
N ARG A 272 -14.49 2.55 2.14
CA ARG A 272 -14.21 1.14 1.86
C ARG A 272 -14.74 0.72 0.48
N ALA A 273 -15.97 1.10 0.17
CA ALA A 273 -16.56 0.85 -1.13
C ALA A 273 -15.75 1.53 -2.24
N ALA A 274 -15.32 2.77 -2.04
CA ALA A 274 -14.46 3.51 -2.97
C ALA A 274 -13.10 2.84 -3.15
N ALA A 275 -12.47 2.34 -2.09
CA ALA A 275 -11.19 1.62 -2.16
C ALA A 275 -11.32 0.34 -3.00
N THR A 276 -12.37 -0.45 -2.76
CA THR A 276 -12.65 -1.67 -3.53
C THR A 276 -12.91 -1.37 -5.01
N ALA A 277 -13.77 -0.39 -5.30
CA ALA A 277 -14.09 0.02 -6.66
C ALA A 277 -12.84 0.54 -7.41
N PHE A 278 -12.02 1.36 -6.75
CA PHE A 278 -10.76 1.86 -7.29
C PHE A 278 -9.81 0.72 -7.67
N ALA A 279 -9.60 -0.25 -6.78
CA ALA A 279 -8.73 -1.39 -7.07
C ALA A 279 -9.25 -2.23 -8.23
N GLN A 280 -10.57 -2.44 -8.34
CA GLN A 280 -11.19 -3.21 -9.42
C GLN A 280 -11.12 -2.49 -10.78
N ALA A 281 -11.38 -1.18 -10.80
CA ALA A 281 -11.42 -0.39 -12.03
C ALA A 281 -10.08 -0.35 -12.81
N HIS A 282 -8.97 -0.54 -12.10
CA HIS A 282 -7.63 -0.43 -12.68
C HIS A 282 -6.94 -1.79 -12.92
N ARG A 283 -7.62 -2.93 -12.69
CA ARG A 283 -7.11 -4.28 -12.97
C ARG A 283 -7.18 -4.63 -14.44
N GLY A 284 -6.36 -5.60 -14.85
CA GLY A 284 -6.42 -6.22 -16.17
C GLY A 284 -5.21 -5.96 -17.06
N ALA A 285 -4.31 -5.06 -16.65
CA ALA A 285 -3.09 -4.72 -17.39
C ALA A 285 -2.20 -5.95 -17.65
N ALA A 286 -2.01 -6.81 -16.64
CA ALA A 286 -1.20 -8.01 -16.76
C ALA A 286 -1.82 -9.01 -17.74
N ARG A 287 -3.14 -9.23 -17.65
CA ARG A 287 -3.87 -10.15 -18.54
C ARG A 287 -3.84 -9.63 -19.98
N ALA A 288 -4.06 -8.34 -20.20
CA ALA A 288 -3.99 -7.72 -21.52
C ALA A 288 -2.58 -7.84 -22.10
N THR A 289 -1.55 -7.52 -21.32
CA THR A 289 -0.15 -7.65 -21.75
C THR A 289 0.22 -9.08 -22.07
N ALA A 290 -0.15 -10.05 -21.22
CA ALA A 290 0.13 -11.47 -21.44
C ALA A 290 -0.49 -12.00 -22.73
N ARG A 291 -1.75 -11.64 -23.03
CA ARG A 291 -2.42 -12.02 -24.29
C ARG A 291 -1.65 -11.49 -25.51
N GLN A 292 -1.30 -10.22 -25.50
CA GLN A 292 -0.57 -9.61 -26.61
C GLN A 292 0.85 -10.18 -26.81
N VAL A 293 1.50 -10.56 -25.71
CA VAL A 293 2.80 -11.26 -25.79
C VAL A 293 2.63 -12.66 -26.38
N ALA A 294 1.58 -13.39 -25.98
CA ALA A 294 1.25 -14.70 -26.54
C ALA A 294 0.97 -14.61 -28.05
N ASP A 295 0.15 -13.63 -28.47
CA ASP A 295 -0.16 -13.36 -29.87
C ASP A 295 1.12 -13.06 -30.70
N LEU A 296 2.03 -12.25 -30.16
CA LEU A 296 3.32 -11.95 -30.80
C LEU A 296 4.23 -13.18 -30.95
N LEU A 297 4.14 -14.11 -30.01
CA LEU A 297 4.94 -15.33 -30.00
C LEU A 297 4.29 -16.47 -30.81
N GLY A 298 3.06 -16.28 -31.33
CA GLY A 298 2.28 -17.32 -32.00
C GLY A 298 1.88 -18.47 -31.06
N VAL A 299 1.88 -18.23 -29.74
CA VAL A 299 1.46 -19.21 -28.73
C VAL A 299 -0.03 -19.04 -28.52
N ALA A 300 -0.82 -20.08 -28.85
CA ALA A 300 -2.24 -20.10 -28.53
C ALA A 300 -2.41 -19.84 -27.02
N ALA A 301 -3.19 -18.80 -26.65
CA ALA A 301 -3.51 -18.53 -25.25
C ALA A 301 -4.21 -19.78 -24.68
N SER A 302 -3.50 -20.53 -23.85
CA SER A 302 -4.14 -21.60 -23.06
C SER A 302 -5.26 -20.94 -22.26
N SER A 303 -6.49 -21.38 -22.50
CA SER A 303 -7.65 -20.94 -21.73
C SER A 303 -7.44 -21.36 -20.27
N ALA A 304 -6.84 -20.48 -19.49
CA ALA A 304 -6.90 -20.59 -18.04
C ALA A 304 -8.38 -20.46 -17.67
N LYS A 305 -8.98 -21.58 -17.27
CA LYS A 305 -10.30 -21.61 -16.65
C LYS A 305 -10.30 -20.68 -15.45
N ASP A 306 -11.34 -19.88 -15.39
CA ASP A 306 -11.70 -18.94 -14.32
C ASP A 306 -11.69 -19.58 -12.93
#